data_cf2fbd2b0b11626a035b7e9b5580d276
#
_entry.id   cf2fbd2b0b11626a035b7e9b5580d276
#
_cell.length_a   1.000
_cell.length_b   1.000
_cell.length_c   1.000
_cell.angle_alpha   90.00
_cell.angle_beta   90.00
_cell.angle_gamma   90.00
#
_symmetry.space_group_name_H-M   'P 1'
#
loop_
_entity.id
_entity.type
_entity.pdbx_description
1 polymer ?
#
loop_
_entity_poly.entity_id
_entity_poly.type
_entity_poly.pdbx_seq_one_letter_code
_entity_poly.pdbx_strand_id
1 'polypeptide(L)'
;MNLILSVAAGYNWKQIEIFIRSLRRFYSQKVILILNNPITDLINNLKFYNIDFLNTDIIPSSSYQSRYQYYFDYLKNNTVYKNVLLTDSRDVFFQCDPFDFSY
;
A
#
# COMPACT_ATOMS: atom_id res chain seq x y z
N MET A 1 -9.96 13.20 -2.60
CA MET A 1 -8.80 12.36 -2.97
C MET A 1 -8.94 10.99 -2.34
N ASN A 2 -8.64 9.95 -3.09
CA ASN A 2 -8.66 8.58 -2.59
C ASN A 2 -7.27 8.12 -2.18
N LEU A 3 -7.19 7.18 -1.25
CA LEU A 3 -5.94 6.59 -0.78
C LEU A 3 -6.06 5.08 -0.72
N ILE A 4 -5.04 4.40 -1.22
CA ILE A 4 -4.83 2.98 -0.93
C ILE A 4 -3.65 2.88 0.02
N LEU A 5 -3.85 2.20 1.15
CA LEU A 5 -2.88 2.07 2.22
C LEU A 5 -2.69 0.59 2.53
N SER A 6 -1.44 0.13 2.53
CA SER A 6 -1.13 -1.28 2.74
C SER A 6 0.17 -1.44 3.53
N VAL A 7 0.21 -2.43 4.41
CA VAL A 7 1.43 -2.83 5.09
C VAL A 7 2.12 -3.90 4.24
N ALA A 8 3.37 -3.62 3.83
CA ALA A 8 4.16 -4.53 3.01
C ALA A 8 5.53 -4.82 3.64
N ALA A 9 5.60 -4.75 4.96
CA ALA A 9 6.85 -4.97 5.70
C ALA A 9 7.36 -6.40 5.49
N GLY A 10 8.62 -6.52 5.13
CA GLY A 10 9.25 -7.82 4.91
C GLY A 10 9.04 -8.40 3.51
N TYR A 11 8.28 -7.75 2.65
CA TYR A 11 8.08 -8.22 1.28
C TYR A 11 9.14 -7.64 0.34
N ASN A 12 9.53 -8.44 -0.67
CA ASN A 12 10.36 -7.95 -1.76
C ASN A 12 9.49 -7.56 -2.97
N TRP A 13 10.11 -7.01 -4.01
CA TRP A 13 9.36 -6.55 -5.18
C TRP A 13 8.57 -7.66 -5.84
N LYS A 14 9.15 -8.85 -5.99
CA LYS A 14 8.46 -9.98 -6.64
C LYS A 14 7.18 -10.37 -5.92
N GLN A 15 7.15 -10.23 -4.61
CA GLN A 15 5.97 -10.59 -3.80
C GLN A 15 4.82 -9.61 -3.95
N ILE A 16 5.11 -8.34 -4.28
CA ILE A 16 4.09 -7.30 -4.39
C ILE A 16 3.93 -6.76 -5.81
N GLU A 17 4.71 -7.25 -6.76
CA GLU A 17 4.71 -6.75 -8.13
C GLU A 17 3.33 -6.82 -8.78
N ILE A 18 2.65 -7.94 -8.65
CA ILE A 18 1.32 -8.12 -9.25
C ILE A 18 0.32 -7.15 -8.64
N PHE A 19 0.37 -6.96 -7.32
CA PHE A 19 -0.46 -5.97 -6.64
C PHE A 19 -0.27 -4.57 -7.23
N ILE A 20 0.97 -4.12 -7.33
CA ILE A 20 1.29 -2.77 -7.81
C ILE A 20 0.95 -2.61 -9.29
N ARG A 21 1.36 -3.57 -10.13
CA ARG A 21 1.14 -3.46 -11.58
C ARG A 21 -0.32 -3.54 -11.94
N SER A 22 -1.08 -4.44 -11.33
CA SER A 22 -2.52 -4.53 -11.58
C SER A 22 -3.25 -3.29 -11.09
N LEU A 23 -2.86 -2.77 -9.93
CA LEU A 23 -3.47 -1.56 -9.38
C LEU A 23 -3.25 -0.36 -10.31
N ARG A 24 -2.03 -0.14 -10.77
CA ARG A 24 -1.71 1.02 -11.61
C ARG A 24 -2.32 0.98 -13.00
N ARG A 25 -2.85 -0.15 -13.42
CA ARG A 25 -3.62 -0.21 -14.67
C ARG A 25 -4.97 0.50 -14.55
N PHE A 26 -5.54 0.59 -13.36
CA PHE A 26 -6.90 1.06 -13.15
C PHE A 26 -7.00 2.24 -12.20
N TYR A 27 -5.93 2.56 -11.48
CA TYR A 27 -5.97 3.55 -10.40
C TYR A 27 -4.69 4.39 -10.43
N SER A 28 -4.83 5.71 -10.59
CA SER A 28 -3.69 6.62 -10.75
C SER A 28 -3.47 7.53 -9.54
N GLN A 29 -4.27 7.41 -8.50
CA GLN A 29 -4.19 8.30 -7.35
C GLN A 29 -3.23 7.75 -6.29
N LYS A 30 -3.34 8.27 -5.07
CA LYS A 30 -2.38 8.03 -4.01
C LYS A 30 -2.35 6.59 -3.53
N VAL A 31 -1.16 6.02 -3.47
CA VAL A 31 -0.88 4.72 -2.86
C VAL A 31 0.28 4.88 -1.90
N ILE A 32 0.13 4.43 -0.68
CA ILE A 32 1.18 4.46 0.34
C ILE A 32 1.38 3.05 0.89
N LEU A 33 2.63 2.59 0.88
CA LEU A 33 3.01 1.33 1.52
C LEU A 33 3.74 1.62 2.83
N ILE A 34 3.42 0.85 3.86
CA ILE A 34 4.12 0.90 5.15
C ILE A 34 5.15 -0.20 5.14
N LEU A 35 6.43 0.17 5.19
CA LEU A 35 7.57 -0.73 5.01
C LEU A 35 8.48 -0.71 6.23
N ASN A 36 9.37 -1.69 6.30
CA ASN A 36 10.44 -1.76 7.29
C ASN A 36 11.77 -1.94 6.57
N ASN A 37 12.61 -0.88 6.57
CA ASN A 37 13.95 -0.87 5.99
C ASN A 37 13.99 -1.49 4.57
N PRO A 38 13.22 -0.94 3.61
CA PRO A 38 13.18 -1.49 2.26
C PRO A 38 14.54 -1.41 1.57
N ILE A 39 14.86 -2.43 0.76
CA ILE A 39 16.08 -2.43 -0.03
C ILE A 39 15.95 -1.48 -1.23
N THR A 40 17.09 -1.07 -1.79
CA THR A 40 17.13 -0.10 -2.89
C THR A 40 16.34 -0.56 -4.12
N ASP A 41 16.40 -1.83 -4.46
CA ASP A 41 15.66 -2.38 -5.59
C ASP A 41 14.15 -2.16 -5.43
N LEU A 42 13.62 -2.45 -4.25
CA LEU A 42 12.21 -2.22 -3.96
C LEU A 42 11.86 -0.73 -4.07
N ILE A 43 12.68 0.14 -3.49
CA ILE A 43 12.46 1.59 -3.54
C ILE A 43 12.42 2.09 -4.98
N ASN A 44 13.34 1.64 -5.83
CA ASN A 44 13.40 2.07 -7.22
C ASN A 44 12.17 1.63 -7.99
N ASN A 45 11.69 0.41 -7.78
CA ASN A 45 10.47 -0.07 -8.41
C ASN A 45 9.24 0.71 -7.96
N LEU A 46 9.14 1.03 -6.67
CA LEU A 46 8.04 1.83 -6.16
C LEU A 46 8.03 3.23 -6.77
N LYS A 47 9.19 3.86 -6.92
CA LYS A 47 9.29 5.17 -7.58
C LYS A 47 8.85 5.11 -9.03
N PHE A 48 9.20 4.04 -9.74
CA PHE A 48 8.79 3.87 -11.13
C PHE A 48 7.26 3.87 -11.27
N TYR A 49 6.56 3.26 -10.33
CA TYR A 49 5.10 3.19 -10.34
C TYR A 49 4.44 4.33 -9.56
N ASN A 50 5.23 5.32 -9.12
CA ASN A 50 4.74 6.47 -8.36
C ASN A 50 4.03 6.05 -7.06
N ILE A 51 4.62 5.10 -6.36
CA ILE A 51 4.14 4.63 -5.07
C ILE A 51 4.94 5.29 -3.95
N ASP A 52 4.27 5.90 -2.99
CA ASP A 52 4.91 6.42 -1.80
C ASP A 52 5.04 5.34 -0.73
N PHE A 53 5.99 5.52 0.18
CA PHE A 53 6.12 4.60 1.30
C PHE A 53 6.51 5.33 2.59
N LEU A 54 6.17 4.71 3.71
CA LEU A 54 6.60 5.11 5.04
C LEU A 54 7.49 4.01 5.60
N ASN A 55 8.66 4.39 6.11
CA ASN A 55 9.56 3.45 6.78
C ASN A 55 9.26 3.47 8.27
N THR A 56 8.90 2.34 8.83
CA THR A 56 8.56 2.20 10.25
C THR A 56 9.29 1.01 10.86
N ASP A 57 9.21 0.88 12.17
CA ASP A 57 9.80 -0.26 12.89
C ASP A 57 8.86 -1.46 13.00
N ILE A 58 7.92 -1.59 12.05
CA ILE A 58 7.00 -2.71 12.04
C ILE A 58 7.74 -4.04 11.91
N ILE A 59 7.33 -5.02 12.70
CA ILE A 59 7.88 -6.37 12.64
C ILE A 59 7.17 -7.12 11.51
N PRO A 60 7.90 -7.72 10.53
CA PRO A 60 7.27 -8.37 9.37
C PRO A 60 6.27 -9.48 9.74
N SER A 61 6.48 -10.15 10.87
CA SER A 61 5.57 -11.22 11.36
C SER A 61 4.43 -10.68 12.21
N SER A 62 4.20 -9.38 12.24
CA SER A 62 3.14 -8.77 13.04
C SER A 62 1.76 -9.31 12.66
N SER A 63 0.89 -9.46 13.67
CA SER A 63 -0.49 -9.88 13.50
C SER A 63 -1.31 -8.80 12.75
N TYR A 64 -2.50 -9.19 12.30
CA TYR A 64 -3.44 -8.24 11.71
C TYR A 64 -3.77 -7.07 12.65
N GLN A 65 -3.87 -7.34 13.94
CA GLN A 65 -4.15 -6.29 14.93
C GLN A 65 -3.06 -5.23 14.94
N SER A 66 -1.79 -5.64 14.85
CA SER A 66 -0.67 -4.69 14.79
C SER A 66 -0.73 -3.85 13.51
N ARG A 67 -1.14 -4.44 12.38
CA ARG A 67 -1.30 -3.70 11.12
C ARG A 67 -2.34 -2.61 11.23
N TYR A 68 -3.47 -2.88 11.87
CA TYR A 68 -4.52 -1.87 12.06
C TYR A 68 -4.02 -0.69 12.89
N GLN A 69 -3.14 -0.92 13.86
CA GLN A 69 -2.56 0.18 14.63
C GLN A 69 -1.74 1.13 13.74
N TYR A 70 -0.96 0.60 12.79
CA TYR A 70 -0.21 1.44 11.85
C TYR A 70 -1.15 2.23 10.93
N TYR A 71 -2.22 1.61 10.44
CA TYR A 71 -3.23 2.30 9.65
C TYR A 71 -3.87 3.42 10.44
N PHE A 72 -4.26 3.15 11.66
CA PHE A 72 -4.88 4.13 12.54
C PHE A 72 -3.94 5.31 12.80
N ASP A 73 -2.68 5.03 13.14
CA ASP A 73 -1.71 6.08 13.44
C ASP A 73 -1.47 7.00 12.23
N TYR A 74 -1.43 6.44 11.02
CA TYR A 74 -1.29 7.24 9.82
C TYR A 74 -2.52 8.09 9.57
N LEU A 75 -3.70 7.49 9.59
CA LEU A 75 -4.95 8.16 9.23
C LEU A 75 -5.36 9.22 10.26
N LYS A 76 -4.99 9.05 11.50
CA LYS A 76 -5.25 10.02 12.57
C LYS A 76 -4.69 11.40 12.23
N ASN A 77 -3.54 11.46 11.56
CA ASN A 77 -2.85 12.70 11.24
C ASN A 77 -2.99 13.09 9.75
N ASN A 78 -3.71 12.31 8.95
CA ASN A 78 -3.85 12.53 7.51
C ASN A 78 -5.30 12.37 7.10
N THR A 79 -6.10 13.41 7.34
CA THR A 79 -7.56 13.36 7.20
C THR A 79 -8.07 13.93 5.88
N VAL A 80 -7.17 14.20 4.92
CA VAL A 80 -7.54 14.81 3.64
C VAL A 80 -8.20 13.84 2.65
N TYR A 81 -8.16 12.56 2.93
CA TYR A 81 -8.65 11.54 2.00
C TYR A 81 -10.14 11.31 2.18
N LYS A 82 -10.88 11.32 1.08
CA LYS A 82 -12.32 11.08 1.07
C LYS A 82 -12.65 9.60 1.26
N ASN A 83 -11.90 8.75 0.57
CA ASN A 83 -12.06 7.29 0.65
C ASN A 83 -10.69 6.66 0.87
N VAL A 84 -10.64 5.67 1.76
CA VAL A 84 -9.41 4.92 2.05
C VAL A 84 -9.70 3.44 1.92
N LEU A 85 -8.88 2.75 1.12
CA LEU A 85 -8.89 1.29 1.05
C LEU A 85 -7.68 0.75 1.80
N LEU A 86 -7.94 -0.07 2.81
CA LEU A 86 -6.93 -0.85 3.52
C LEU A 86 -6.89 -2.23 2.89
N THR A 87 -5.73 -2.65 2.39
CA THR A 87 -5.63 -3.92 1.66
C THR A 87 -4.32 -4.61 1.95
N ASP A 88 -4.28 -5.92 1.74
CA ASP A 88 -3.03 -6.65 1.68
C ASP A 88 -2.31 -6.32 0.38
N SER A 89 -0.97 -6.45 0.40
CA SER A 89 -0.13 -6.17 -0.76
C SER A 89 0.46 -7.43 -1.39
N ARG A 90 0.23 -8.59 -0.79
CA ARG A 90 0.66 -9.88 -1.32
C ARG A 90 -0.57 -10.70 -1.69
N ASP A 91 -0.51 -11.37 -2.84
CA ASP A 91 -1.60 -12.23 -3.34
C ASP A 91 -2.88 -11.45 -3.65
N VAL A 92 -2.77 -10.14 -3.90
CA VAL A 92 -3.89 -9.29 -4.30
C VAL A 92 -3.68 -8.84 -5.75
N PHE A 93 -4.76 -8.89 -6.52
CA PHE A 93 -4.75 -8.59 -7.94
C PHE A 93 -6.00 -7.78 -8.28
N PHE A 94 -5.81 -6.63 -8.95
CA PHE A 94 -6.92 -5.73 -9.30
C PHE A 94 -7.37 -5.95 -10.73
N GLN A 95 -8.68 -5.98 -10.95
CA GLN A 95 -9.30 -6.11 -12.26
C GLN A 95 -10.07 -4.86 -12.69
N CYS A 96 -10.21 -3.89 -11.79
CA CYS A 96 -10.85 -2.60 -12.05
C CYS A 96 -10.39 -1.59 -11.00
N ASP A 97 -10.80 -0.32 -11.17
CA ASP A 97 -10.56 0.69 -10.15
C ASP A 97 -11.32 0.32 -8.87
N PRO A 98 -10.64 0.13 -7.73
CA PRO A 98 -11.30 -0.28 -6.49
C PRO A 98 -12.26 0.78 -5.93
N PHE A 99 -12.17 2.03 -6.40
CA PHE A 99 -13.06 3.11 -5.98
C PHE A 99 -14.18 3.38 -6.97
N ASP A 100 -14.32 2.57 -8.02
CA ASP A 100 -15.43 2.68 -8.96
C ASP A 100 -16.62 1.90 -8.42
N PHE A 101 -17.62 2.61 -7.96
CA PHE A 101 -18.84 2.03 -7.38
C PHE A 101 -20.05 2.11 -8.33
N SER A 102 -19.78 2.30 -9.63
CA SER A 102 -20.86 2.52 -10.61
C SER A 102 -21.47 1.24 -11.20
N TYR A 103 -21.06 0.06 -10.72
CA TYR A 103 -21.59 -1.22 -11.19
C TYR A 103 -22.90 -1.63 -10.54
#